data_52b37cb6935d382ec845d1aa80bb8228
#
_entry.id   52b37cb6935d382ec845d1aa80bb8228
#
_cell.length_a   1.000
_cell.length_b   1.000
_cell.length_c   1.000
_cell.angle_alpha   90.00
_cell.angle_beta   90.00
_cell.angle_gamma   90.00
#
_symmetry.space_group_name_H-M   'P 1'
#
loop_
_entity.id
_entity.type
_entity.pdbx_description
1 polymer ?
#
loop_
_entity_poly.entity_id
_entity_poly.type
_entity_poly.pdbx_seq_one_letter_code
_entity_poly.pdbx_strand_id
1 'polypeptide(L)'
;PEDLLDRPEFPRWLSQTVHMNERLGAMPMVTGNDVSFFPDYQGSLDEMTRAIDGATSTVHVEFYIMSFDTVTKDFFQALERAGNRGVTVRVLYDQVASARIRGYKELRAELDRLALSHVAMLPIQPWRGVYQRPDLRNHRKLLVIDSLVAYTGSQNIIEPSYRNPRHKAKGLEWLDVMMKVEGPLADSLEALFVSDWFQETGELLTTPSPDAPPSSSDNVWAQVVPSGPAFEGENNLRLFN
;
A
#
# COMPACT_ATOMS: atom_id res chain seq x y z
N PRO A 1 -2.64 28.18 3.46
CA PRO A 1 -2.41 28.78 2.15
C PRO A 1 -1.09 29.52 2.02
N GLU A 2 -0.28 29.68 3.09
CA GLU A 2 1.00 30.42 3.06
C GLU A 2 2.21 29.51 2.73
N ASP A 3 2.06 28.20 2.75
CA ASP A 3 3.13 27.24 2.47
C ASP A 3 3.47 27.06 0.98
N LEU A 4 2.89 27.85 0.11
CA LEU A 4 3.18 27.85 -1.33
C LEU A 4 4.44 28.66 -1.69
N LEU A 5 5.08 29.33 -0.74
CA LEU A 5 6.12 30.32 -1.01
C LEU A 5 7.53 29.76 -1.19
N ASP A 6 7.77 28.50 -0.81
CA ASP A 6 9.09 27.84 -0.93
C ASP A 6 9.15 26.72 -1.99
N ARG A 7 8.16 26.65 -2.87
CA ARG A 7 8.25 25.67 -3.97
C ARG A 7 9.32 26.13 -4.96
N PRO A 8 10.24 25.22 -5.41
CA PRO A 8 11.16 25.55 -6.48
C PRO A 8 10.38 26.01 -7.72
N GLU A 9 10.97 26.85 -8.56
CA GLU A 9 10.36 27.24 -9.83
C GLU A 9 10.25 26.01 -10.74
N PHE A 10 9.19 25.24 -10.55
CA PHE A 10 8.87 24.13 -11.45
C PHE A 10 8.53 24.66 -12.85
N PRO A 11 8.82 23.89 -13.88
CA PRO A 11 8.30 24.19 -15.21
C PRO A 11 6.78 24.42 -15.14
N ARG A 12 6.30 25.41 -15.89
CA ARG A 12 4.89 25.84 -15.83
C ARG A 12 3.89 24.68 -15.96
N TRP A 13 4.20 23.71 -16.82
CA TRP A 13 3.35 22.53 -17.02
C TRP A 13 3.24 21.68 -15.73
N LEU A 14 4.33 21.51 -15.01
CA LEU A 14 4.33 20.72 -13.75
C LEU A 14 3.52 21.43 -12.67
N SER A 15 3.73 22.75 -12.48
CA SER A 15 2.96 23.54 -11.52
C SER A 15 1.45 23.49 -11.82
N GLN A 16 1.08 23.57 -13.11
CA GLN A 16 -0.31 23.45 -13.54
C GLN A 16 -0.90 22.06 -13.26
N THR A 17 -0.13 21.00 -13.51
CA THR A 17 -0.54 19.60 -13.25
C THR A 17 -0.74 19.38 -11.75
N VAL A 18 0.20 19.79 -10.92
CA VAL A 18 0.10 19.67 -9.46
C VAL A 18 -1.16 20.39 -8.95
N HIS A 19 -1.37 21.62 -9.37
CA HIS A 19 -2.52 22.40 -8.94
C HIS A 19 -3.86 21.82 -9.44
N MET A 20 -3.88 21.29 -10.66
CA MET A 20 -5.04 20.57 -11.18
C MET A 20 -5.34 19.35 -10.33
N ASN A 21 -4.33 18.54 -10.02
CA ASN A 21 -4.49 17.34 -9.17
C ASN A 21 -5.04 17.69 -7.80
N GLU A 22 -4.50 18.70 -7.12
CA GLU A 22 -5.00 19.17 -5.82
C GLU A 22 -6.48 19.56 -5.89
N ARG A 23 -6.92 20.23 -6.94
CA ARG A 23 -8.33 20.60 -7.15
C ARG A 23 -9.23 19.41 -7.47
N LEU A 24 -8.69 18.32 -7.97
CA LEU A 24 -9.42 17.09 -8.29
C LEU A 24 -9.42 16.07 -7.14
N GLY A 25 -8.95 16.46 -5.97
CA GLY A 25 -8.95 15.61 -4.77
C GLY A 25 -7.67 14.79 -4.59
N ALA A 26 -6.59 15.14 -5.29
CA ALA A 26 -5.27 14.62 -4.95
C ALA A 26 -4.77 15.25 -3.64
N MET A 27 -3.83 14.56 -3.00
CA MET A 27 -3.18 15.09 -1.81
C MET A 27 -2.22 16.23 -2.16
N PRO A 28 -1.88 17.11 -1.22
CA PRO A 28 -0.88 18.15 -1.46
C PRO A 28 0.45 17.57 -1.92
N MET A 29 1.16 18.29 -2.78
CA MET A 29 2.55 17.96 -3.06
C MET A 29 3.40 18.30 -1.84
N VAL A 30 4.23 17.34 -1.43
CA VAL A 30 5.10 17.47 -0.26
C VAL A 30 6.56 17.26 -0.65
N THR A 31 7.45 17.85 0.13
CA THR A 31 8.91 17.74 -0.02
C THR A 31 9.53 17.16 1.24
N GLY A 32 10.83 16.97 1.26
CA GLY A 32 11.52 16.38 2.41
C GLY A 32 11.44 14.85 2.42
N ASN A 33 11.18 14.25 1.27
CA ASN A 33 11.12 12.80 1.15
C ASN A 33 12.47 12.23 0.69
N ASP A 34 12.79 11.05 1.20
CA ASP A 34 13.80 10.15 0.66
C ASP A 34 13.09 9.03 -0.09
N VAL A 35 13.58 8.69 -1.30
CA VAL A 35 12.94 7.72 -2.18
C VAL A 35 13.95 6.72 -2.70
N SER A 36 13.69 5.43 -2.46
CA SER A 36 14.50 4.32 -2.94
C SER A 36 13.67 3.34 -3.75
N PHE A 37 14.27 2.73 -4.79
CA PHE A 37 13.59 1.76 -5.65
C PHE A 37 14.20 0.37 -5.51
N PHE A 38 13.34 -0.64 -5.44
CA PHE A 38 13.70 -2.05 -5.34
C PHE A 38 13.14 -2.80 -6.55
N PRO A 39 13.95 -3.00 -7.59
CA PRO A 39 13.55 -3.76 -8.78
C PRO A 39 13.73 -5.27 -8.62
N ASP A 40 14.41 -5.72 -7.56
CA ASP A 40 14.54 -7.13 -7.22
C ASP A 40 13.40 -7.60 -6.35
N TYR A 41 12.72 -8.65 -6.80
CA TYR A 41 11.49 -9.16 -6.18
C TYR A 41 11.74 -9.64 -4.73
N GLN A 42 12.78 -10.43 -4.52
CA GLN A 42 13.10 -10.95 -3.20
C GLN A 42 13.68 -9.84 -2.31
N GLY A 43 14.56 -9.00 -2.86
CA GLY A 43 15.15 -7.89 -2.13
C GLY A 43 14.11 -6.89 -1.62
N SER A 44 13.03 -6.65 -2.37
CA SER A 44 11.94 -5.79 -1.91
C SER A 44 11.14 -6.43 -0.78
N LEU A 45 10.88 -7.76 -0.82
CA LEU A 45 10.24 -8.48 0.28
C LEU A 45 11.10 -8.47 1.54
N ASP A 46 12.41 -8.69 1.39
CA ASP A 46 13.36 -8.69 2.50
C ASP A 46 13.44 -7.31 3.16
N GLU A 47 13.40 -6.24 2.34
CA GLU A 47 13.40 -4.86 2.85
C GLU A 47 12.10 -4.53 3.60
N MET A 48 10.94 -4.86 3.04
CA MET A 48 9.65 -4.71 3.72
C MET A 48 9.61 -5.51 5.02
N THR A 49 10.10 -6.74 5.01
CA THR A 49 10.20 -7.60 6.19
C THR A 49 11.04 -6.97 7.28
N ARG A 50 12.21 -6.43 6.91
CA ARG A 50 13.12 -5.74 7.84
C ARG A 50 12.51 -4.47 8.42
N ALA A 51 11.78 -3.73 7.60
CA ALA A 51 11.08 -2.53 8.04
C ALA A 51 9.96 -2.85 9.05
N ILE A 52 9.18 -3.93 8.82
CA ILE A 52 8.17 -4.42 9.77
C ILE A 52 8.81 -4.82 11.09
N ASP A 53 9.98 -5.46 11.06
CA ASP A 53 10.72 -5.81 12.27
C ASP A 53 11.20 -4.58 13.06
N GLY A 54 11.41 -3.44 12.38
CA GLY A 54 11.75 -2.16 13.01
C GLY A 54 10.55 -1.35 13.52
N ALA A 55 9.33 -1.76 13.22
CA ALA A 55 8.11 -1.03 13.60
C ALA A 55 7.96 -0.91 15.12
N THR A 56 7.48 0.26 15.57
CA THR A 56 7.32 0.61 16.99
C THR A 56 5.87 0.87 17.40
N SER A 57 5.00 1.27 16.50
CA SER A 57 3.63 1.68 16.79
C SER A 57 2.61 1.00 15.88
N THR A 58 2.73 1.19 14.57
CA THR A 58 1.73 0.71 13.61
C THR A 58 2.38 0.07 12.37
N VAL A 59 1.73 -0.97 11.86
CA VAL A 59 2.02 -1.57 10.56
C VAL A 59 0.71 -1.74 9.81
N HIS A 60 0.53 -0.98 8.73
CA HIS A 60 -0.63 -1.03 7.87
C HIS A 60 -0.27 -1.64 6.52
N VAL A 61 -0.95 -2.71 6.17
CA VAL A 61 -0.68 -3.55 4.99
C VAL A 61 -1.89 -3.56 4.09
N GLU A 62 -1.75 -3.16 2.83
CA GLU A 62 -2.82 -3.22 1.84
C GLU A 62 -2.27 -3.72 0.51
N PHE A 63 -2.72 -4.90 0.08
CA PHE A 63 -2.29 -5.46 -1.19
C PHE A 63 -3.46 -6.05 -1.97
N TYR A 64 -3.45 -5.81 -3.28
CA TYR A 64 -4.45 -6.38 -4.19
C TYR A 64 -4.44 -7.91 -4.15
N ILE A 65 -3.26 -8.53 -4.19
CA ILE A 65 -3.12 -9.99 -4.08
C ILE A 65 -2.18 -10.31 -2.91
N MET A 66 -2.66 -11.15 -2.01
CA MET A 66 -1.84 -11.76 -0.97
C MET A 66 -1.91 -13.28 -1.04
N SER A 67 -0.81 -13.93 -0.79
CA SER A 67 -0.69 -15.38 -0.65
C SER A 67 0.30 -15.73 0.44
N PHE A 68 -0.02 -16.73 1.24
CA PHE A 68 0.94 -17.32 2.15
C PHE A 68 1.63 -18.49 1.44
N ASP A 69 2.91 -18.33 1.16
CA ASP A 69 3.73 -19.31 0.45
C ASP A 69 5.19 -19.27 0.93
N THR A 70 6.06 -20.06 0.30
CA THR A 70 7.46 -20.19 0.73
C THR A 70 8.26 -18.90 0.56
N VAL A 71 7.89 -18.03 -0.37
CA VAL A 71 8.57 -16.76 -0.65
C VAL A 71 8.11 -15.68 0.33
N THR A 72 6.81 -15.67 0.66
CA THR A 72 6.20 -14.64 1.50
C THR A 72 6.20 -14.97 2.99
N LYS A 73 6.59 -16.19 3.37
CA LYS A 73 6.56 -16.68 4.74
C LYS A 73 7.21 -15.73 5.74
N ASP A 74 8.39 -15.22 5.43
CA ASP A 74 9.16 -14.37 6.33
C ASP A 74 8.47 -13.01 6.55
N PHE A 75 7.78 -12.49 5.53
CA PHE A 75 6.93 -11.32 5.65
C PHE A 75 5.80 -11.52 6.68
N PHE A 76 5.06 -12.64 6.60
CA PHE A 76 4.00 -12.95 7.58
C PHE A 76 4.56 -13.18 8.98
N GLN A 77 5.73 -13.80 9.10
CA GLN A 77 6.41 -13.96 10.39
C GLN A 77 6.85 -12.60 10.98
N ALA A 78 7.23 -11.64 10.15
CA ALA A 78 7.54 -10.29 10.63
C ALA A 78 6.28 -9.59 11.17
N LEU A 79 5.12 -9.74 10.51
CA LEU A 79 3.84 -9.25 11.05
C LEU A 79 3.52 -9.87 12.41
N GLU A 80 3.75 -11.18 12.58
CA GLU A 80 3.59 -11.87 13.86
C GLU A 80 4.52 -11.29 14.95
N ARG A 81 5.80 -11.13 14.61
CA ARG A 81 6.76 -10.53 15.55
C ARG A 81 6.39 -9.10 15.94
N ALA A 82 5.90 -8.29 14.97
CA ALA A 82 5.42 -6.94 15.24
C ALA A 82 4.23 -6.97 16.22
N GLY A 83 3.20 -7.80 15.95
CA GLY A 83 2.07 -7.96 16.85
C GLY A 83 2.48 -8.42 18.25
N ASN A 84 3.41 -9.38 18.37
CA ASN A 84 3.94 -9.85 19.64
C ASN A 84 4.72 -8.79 20.43
N ARG A 85 5.26 -7.78 19.75
CA ARG A 85 5.88 -6.60 20.39
C ARG A 85 4.86 -5.55 20.84
N GLY A 86 3.57 -5.74 20.53
CA GLY A 86 2.51 -4.77 20.84
C GLY A 86 2.27 -3.73 19.74
N VAL A 87 2.91 -3.88 18.59
CA VAL A 87 2.66 -3.04 17.41
C VAL A 87 1.25 -3.33 16.87
N THR A 88 0.50 -2.29 16.56
CA THR A 88 -0.83 -2.44 15.96
C THR A 88 -0.71 -2.79 14.48
N VAL A 89 -1.02 -4.03 14.14
CA VAL A 89 -0.96 -4.53 12.75
C VAL A 89 -2.36 -4.64 12.16
N ARG A 90 -2.57 -4.02 10.98
CA ARG A 90 -3.82 -4.11 10.20
C ARG A 90 -3.52 -4.53 8.78
N VAL A 91 -4.34 -5.44 8.25
CA VAL A 91 -4.14 -6.01 6.92
C VAL A 91 -5.41 -5.90 6.08
N LEU A 92 -5.29 -5.27 4.92
CA LEU A 92 -6.31 -5.23 3.87
C LEU A 92 -5.83 -6.03 2.65
N TYR A 93 -6.71 -6.84 2.07
CA TYR A 93 -6.42 -7.52 0.81
C TYR A 93 -7.69 -7.69 -0.01
N ASP A 94 -7.57 -7.66 -1.35
CA ASP A 94 -8.74 -7.85 -2.21
C ASP A 94 -9.23 -9.30 -2.15
N GLN A 95 -10.52 -9.47 -1.81
CA GLN A 95 -11.11 -10.79 -1.64
C GLN A 95 -11.11 -11.59 -2.96
N VAL A 96 -11.56 -10.98 -4.05
CA VAL A 96 -11.75 -11.69 -5.32
C VAL A 96 -10.41 -12.01 -5.96
N ALA A 97 -9.49 -11.07 -5.94
CA ALA A 97 -8.16 -11.25 -6.51
C ALA A 97 -7.38 -12.35 -5.77
N SER A 98 -7.34 -12.28 -4.45
CA SER A 98 -6.65 -13.28 -3.63
C SER A 98 -7.34 -14.65 -3.69
N ALA A 99 -8.68 -14.71 -3.76
CA ALA A 99 -9.44 -15.95 -3.85
C ALA A 99 -9.22 -16.72 -5.18
N ARG A 100 -8.79 -16.02 -6.25
CA ARG A 100 -8.43 -16.66 -7.54
C ARG A 100 -7.07 -17.35 -7.50
N ILE A 101 -6.26 -17.05 -6.49
CA ILE A 101 -4.93 -17.62 -6.31
C ILE A 101 -5.03 -18.95 -5.57
N ARG A 102 -4.23 -19.93 -5.99
CA ARG A 102 -4.09 -21.19 -5.25
C ARG A 102 -3.52 -20.91 -3.86
N GLY A 103 -4.13 -21.50 -2.83
CA GLY A 103 -3.68 -21.29 -1.45
C GLY A 103 -4.42 -20.16 -0.73
N TYR A 104 -5.56 -19.72 -1.21
CA TYR A 104 -6.38 -18.71 -0.52
C TYR A 104 -6.85 -19.18 0.87
N LYS A 105 -7.13 -20.49 1.02
CA LYS A 105 -7.51 -21.04 2.33
C LYS A 105 -6.35 -20.99 3.32
N GLU A 106 -5.15 -21.27 2.84
CA GLU A 106 -3.91 -21.20 3.62
C GLU A 106 -3.60 -19.76 4.05
N LEU A 107 -3.79 -18.78 3.14
CA LEU A 107 -3.68 -17.36 3.50
C LEU A 107 -4.63 -16.99 4.64
N ARG A 108 -5.90 -17.36 4.52
CA ARG A 108 -6.89 -17.05 5.56
C ARG A 108 -6.57 -17.72 6.88
N ALA A 109 -6.22 -19.01 6.84
CA ALA A 109 -5.84 -19.75 8.03
C ALA A 109 -4.61 -19.12 8.72
N GLU A 110 -3.66 -18.62 7.95
CA GLU A 110 -2.48 -17.94 8.49
C GLU A 110 -2.84 -16.59 9.12
N LEU A 111 -3.64 -15.76 8.46
CA LEU A 111 -4.09 -14.48 9.01
C LEU A 111 -4.91 -14.68 10.29
N ASP A 112 -5.81 -15.69 10.31
CA ASP A 112 -6.57 -16.06 11.50
C ASP A 112 -5.64 -16.55 12.65
N ARG A 113 -4.60 -17.34 12.32
CA ARG A 113 -3.59 -17.83 13.28
C ARG A 113 -2.80 -16.70 13.91
N LEU A 114 -2.44 -15.71 13.11
CA LEU A 114 -1.68 -14.55 13.59
C LEU A 114 -2.48 -13.67 14.56
N ALA A 115 -3.80 -13.83 14.61
CA ALA A 115 -4.73 -13.04 15.44
C ALA A 115 -4.58 -11.52 15.24
N LEU A 116 -4.20 -11.11 14.02
CA LEU A 116 -4.09 -9.72 13.61
C LEU A 116 -5.42 -9.19 13.07
N SER A 117 -5.62 -7.88 13.12
CA SER A 117 -6.77 -7.25 12.48
C SER A 117 -6.63 -7.35 10.95
N HIS A 118 -7.50 -8.13 10.31
CA HIS A 118 -7.47 -8.26 8.86
C HIS A 118 -8.86 -8.23 8.22
N VAL A 119 -8.97 -7.65 7.03
CA VAL A 119 -10.23 -7.53 6.29
C VAL A 119 -10.01 -7.84 4.81
N ALA A 120 -10.90 -8.67 4.27
CA ALA A 120 -10.98 -8.95 2.85
C ALA A 120 -11.84 -7.87 2.18
N MET A 121 -11.21 -6.97 1.42
CA MET A 121 -11.85 -5.82 0.79
C MET A 121 -12.80 -6.22 -0.35
N LEU A 122 -13.82 -5.39 -0.55
CA LEU A 122 -14.75 -5.45 -1.67
C LEU A 122 -15.31 -6.88 -1.90
N PRO A 123 -15.88 -7.52 -0.84
CA PRO A 123 -16.31 -8.90 -0.93
C PRO A 123 -17.51 -9.05 -1.86
N ILE A 124 -17.55 -10.15 -2.63
CA ILE A 124 -18.69 -10.53 -3.44
C ILE A 124 -19.35 -11.74 -2.78
N GLN A 125 -20.43 -11.49 -2.02
CA GLN A 125 -21.18 -12.50 -1.29
C GLN A 125 -22.69 -12.28 -1.48
N PRO A 126 -23.25 -12.51 -2.68
CA PRO A 126 -24.65 -12.16 -3.01
C PRO A 126 -25.66 -12.89 -2.11
N TRP A 127 -25.33 -14.08 -1.60
CA TRP A 127 -26.15 -14.82 -0.63
C TRP A 127 -26.24 -14.16 0.76
N ARG A 128 -25.37 -13.17 1.05
CA ARG A 128 -25.39 -12.34 2.27
C ARG A 128 -25.88 -10.91 1.99
N GLY A 129 -26.38 -10.64 0.78
CA GLY A 129 -26.75 -9.29 0.37
C GLY A 129 -25.57 -8.35 0.11
N VAL A 130 -24.35 -8.86 0.14
CA VAL A 130 -23.13 -8.09 -0.12
C VAL A 130 -22.72 -8.26 -1.58
N TYR A 131 -22.88 -7.19 -2.35
CA TYR A 131 -22.53 -7.17 -3.75
C TYR A 131 -21.72 -5.93 -4.08
N GLN A 132 -20.48 -6.15 -4.51
CA GLN A 132 -19.62 -5.11 -5.06
C GLN A 132 -19.40 -5.38 -6.55
N ARG A 133 -19.29 -4.35 -7.35
CA ARG A 133 -19.00 -4.48 -8.79
C ARG A 133 -17.68 -5.23 -8.98
N PRO A 134 -17.65 -6.33 -9.76
CA PRO A 134 -16.45 -7.17 -9.89
C PRO A 134 -15.31 -6.50 -10.68
N ASP A 135 -15.62 -5.47 -11.46
CA ASP A 135 -14.69 -4.68 -12.26
C ASP A 135 -14.08 -3.50 -11.48
N LEU A 136 -14.71 -3.07 -10.38
CA LEU A 136 -14.17 -2.04 -9.51
C LEU A 136 -13.40 -2.70 -8.37
N ARG A 137 -12.09 -2.80 -8.53
CA ARG A 137 -11.19 -3.42 -7.54
C ARG A 137 -10.12 -2.43 -7.10
N ASN A 138 -9.69 -2.57 -5.86
CA ASN A 138 -8.62 -1.80 -5.31
C ASN A 138 -7.26 -2.46 -5.65
N HIS A 139 -6.51 -1.85 -6.56
CA HIS A 139 -5.23 -2.38 -7.07
C HIS A 139 -4.01 -1.88 -6.29
N ARG A 140 -4.20 -1.21 -5.15
CA ARG A 140 -3.09 -0.67 -4.35
C ARG A 140 -2.19 -1.79 -3.82
N LYS A 141 -0.94 -1.44 -3.67
CA LYS A 141 0.08 -2.20 -2.99
C LYS A 141 0.76 -1.21 -2.07
N LEU A 142 0.47 -1.33 -0.80
CA LEU A 142 0.83 -0.34 0.20
C LEU A 142 1.22 -1.03 1.50
N LEU A 143 2.36 -0.66 2.03
CA LEU A 143 2.79 -0.95 3.39
C LEU A 143 3.20 0.36 4.02
N VAL A 144 2.59 0.72 5.14
CA VAL A 144 2.99 1.91 5.90
C VAL A 144 3.37 1.51 7.31
N ILE A 145 4.47 2.06 7.79
CA ILE A 145 5.06 1.76 9.09
C ILE A 145 5.21 3.06 9.86
N ASP A 146 4.57 3.11 11.02
CA ASP A 146 4.65 4.23 11.98
C ASP A 146 4.31 5.62 11.36
N SER A 147 3.59 5.66 10.22
CA SER A 147 3.34 6.85 9.39
C SER A 147 4.60 7.58 8.90
N LEU A 148 5.78 6.94 9.02
CA LEU A 148 7.09 7.52 8.69
C LEU A 148 7.73 6.90 7.45
N VAL A 149 7.47 5.60 7.23
CA VAL A 149 8.03 4.84 6.12
C VAL A 149 6.90 4.17 5.37
N ALA A 150 6.87 4.32 4.04
CA ALA A 150 5.90 3.66 3.20
C ALA A 150 6.55 2.92 2.03
N TYR A 151 5.92 1.84 1.62
CA TYR A 151 6.26 1.10 0.41
C TYR A 151 5.05 1.06 -0.50
N THR A 152 5.26 1.39 -1.78
CA THR A 152 4.23 1.28 -2.82
C THR A 152 4.85 0.92 -4.15
N GLY A 153 4.08 0.32 -5.06
CA GLY A 153 4.61 -0.11 -6.35
C GLY A 153 3.69 -1.08 -7.08
N SER A 154 4.27 -1.96 -7.88
CA SER A 154 3.52 -2.94 -8.66
C SER A 154 3.48 -4.34 -8.04
N GLN A 155 4.41 -4.68 -7.15
CA GLN A 155 4.57 -6.01 -6.56
C GLN A 155 3.45 -6.35 -5.56
N ASN A 156 2.90 -7.56 -5.67
CA ASN A 156 2.00 -8.13 -4.68
C ASN A 156 2.76 -9.02 -3.67
N ILE A 157 2.09 -9.41 -2.58
CA ILE A 157 2.67 -10.34 -1.59
C ILE A 157 2.33 -11.78 -1.99
N ILE A 158 3.12 -12.30 -2.93
CA ILE A 158 2.96 -13.65 -3.51
C ILE A 158 4.28 -14.08 -4.15
N GLU A 159 4.51 -15.35 -4.40
CA GLU A 159 5.65 -15.81 -5.21
C GLU A 159 5.57 -15.26 -6.67
N PRO A 160 6.70 -14.95 -7.33
CA PRO A 160 6.70 -14.23 -8.63
C PRO A 160 6.05 -15.00 -9.79
N SER A 161 5.86 -16.31 -9.70
CA SER A 161 5.08 -17.09 -10.70
C SER A 161 3.56 -17.01 -10.49
N TYR A 162 3.10 -16.32 -9.42
CA TYR A 162 1.69 -16.22 -8.99
C TYR A 162 1.05 -17.59 -8.72
N ARG A 163 1.84 -18.56 -8.24
CA ARG A 163 1.43 -19.93 -7.98
C ARG A 163 0.77 -20.61 -9.19
N ASN A 164 1.06 -20.11 -10.38
CA ASN A 164 0.56 -20.65 -11.63
C ASN A 164 1.50 -21.77 -12.13
N PRO A 165 1.05 -23.05 -12.19
CA PRO A 165 1.91 -24.14 -12.59
C PRO A 165 2.47 -24.01 -14.01
N ARG A 166 1.73 -23.34 -14.90
CA ARG A 166 2.20 -23.11 -16.28
C ARG A 166 3.32 -22.08 -16.33
N HIS A 167 3.24 -21.03 -15.50
CA HIS A 167 4.31 -20.05 -15.38
C HIS A 167 5.55 -20.71 -14.77
N LYS A 168 5.38 -21.43 -13.67
CA LYS A 168 6.46 -22.12 -12.98
C LYS A 168 7.17 -23.14 -13.89
N ALA A 169 6.41 -23.93 -14.66
CA ALA A 169 6.97 -24.89 -15.59
C ALA A 169 7.77 -24.25 -16.75
N LYS A 170 7.50 -22.98 -17.06
CA LYS A 170 8.19 -22.20 -18.11
C LYS A 170 9.23 -21.23 -17.55
N GLY A 171 9.44 -21.20 -16.23
CA GLY A 171 10.30 -20.19 -15.59
C GLY A 171 9.83 -18.75 -15.80
N LEU A 172 8.52 -18.52 -15.95
CA LEU A 172 7.96 -17.19 -16.12
C LEU A 172 7.65 -16.59 -14.76
N GLU A 173 8.19 -15.40 -14.53
CA GLU A 173 8.05 -14.61 -13.31
C GLU A 173 7.64 -13.20 -13.69
N TRP A 174 6.88 -12.56 -12.79
CA TRP A 174 6.59 -11.14 -12.90
C TRP A 174 7.81 -10.33 -12.50
N LEU A 175 8.05 -9.28 -13.25
CA LEU A 175 9.03 -8.25 -12.91
C LEU A 175 8.29 -7.05 -12.36
N ASP A 176 8.50 -6.79 -11.10
CA ASP A 176 7.84 -5.72 -10.36
C ASP A 176 8.86 -4.75 -9.77
N VAL A 177 8.41 -3.57 -9.42
CA VAL A 177 9.21 -2.56 -8.72
C VAL A 177 8.45 -2.11 -7.49
N MET A 178 9.14 -2.07 -6.35
CA MET A 178 8.67 -1.39 -5.15
C MET A 178 9.47 -0.12 -4.92
N MET A 179 8.79 0.90 -4.45
CA MET A 179 9.36 2.17 -4.03
C MET A 179 9.20 2.27 -2.51
N LYS A 180 10.28 2.56 -1.82
CA LYS A 180 10.28 2.98 -0.42
C LYS A 180 10.29 4.49 -0.36
N VAL A 181 9.51 5.04 0.54
CA VAL A 181 9.45 6.47 0.83
C VAL A 181 9.62 6.67 2.32
N GLU A 182 10.49 7.57 2.70
CA GLU A 182 10.68 8.06 4.08
C GLU A 182 10.43 9.57 4.08
N GLY A 183 9.52 10.05 4.93
CA GLY A 183 9.17 11.46 4.99
C GLY A 183 7.67 11.76 4.87
N PRO A 184 7.28 13.02 4.61
CA PRO A 184 5.88 13.47 4.62
C PRO A 184 4.95 12.75 3.63
N LEU A 185 5.48 12.16 2.55
CA LEU A 185 4.68 11.38 1.62
C LEU A 185 4.15 10.08 2.26
N ALA A 186 4.86 9.52 3.25
CA ALA A 186 4.40 8.34 3.97
C ALA A 186 3.09 8.61 4.72
N ASP A 187 2.94 9.80 5.33
CA ASP A 187 1.69 10.24 5.96
C ASP A 187 0.54 10.38 4.93
N SER A 188 0.83 10.89 3.73
CA SER A 188 -0.14 10.93 2.64
C SER A 188 -0.59 9.54 2.19
N LEU A 189 0.32 8.58 2.14
CA LEU A 189 0.02 7.18 1.83
C LEU A 189 -0.75 6.50 2.98
N GLU A 190 -0.43 6.84 4.23
CA GLU A 190 -1.19 6.42 5.41
C GLU A 190 -2.66 6.84 5.33
N ALA A 191 -2.93 8.08 4.91
CA ALA A 191 -4.28 8.58 4.75
C ALA A 191 -5.11 7.78 3.74
N LEU A 192 -4.48 7.19 2.71
CA LEU A 192 -5.15 6.25 1.80
C LEU A 192 -5.57 4.98 2.51
N PHE A 193 -4.65 4.37 3.27
CA PHE A 193 -4.95 3.17 4.05
C PHE A 193 -6.11 3.43 5.03
N VAL A 194 -6.06 4.55 5.76
CA VAL A 194 -7.12 4.94 6.70
C VAL A 194 -8.47 5.08 6.02
N SER A 195 -8.50 5.69 4.83
CA SER A 195 -9.71 5.83 4.03
C SER A 195 -10.29 4.47 3.62
N ASP A 196 -9.43 3.57 3.11
CA ASP A 196 -9.85 2.24 2.68
C ASP A 196 -10.27 1.35 3.87
N TRP A 197 -9.56 1.45 4.99
CA TRP A 197 -9.94 0.78 6.24
C TRP A 197 -11.32 1.22 6.73
N PHE A 198 -11.55 2.54 6.75
CA PHE A 198 -12.85 3.09 7.15
C PHE A 198 -13.99 2.61 6.25
N GLN A 199 -13.78 2.54 4.95
CA GLN A 199 -14.80 2.06 4.01
C GLN A 199 -15.19 0.60 4.24
N GLU A 200 -14.23 -0.24 4.60
CA GLU A 200 -14.47 -1.67 4.80
C GLU A 200 -14.99 -2.00 6.22
N THR A 201 -14.63 -1.20 7.21
CA THR A 201 -14.90 -1.52 8.63
C THR A 201 -15.83 -0.54 9.34
N GLY A 202 -15.92 0.70 8.86
CA GLY A 202 -16.57 1.81 9.56
C GLY A 202 -15.73 2.36 10.73
N GLU A 203 -14.53 1.83 10.98
CA GLU A 203 -13.63 2.30 12.02
C GLU A 203 -12.75 3.44 11.51
N LEU A 204 -12.87 4.63 12.10
CA LEU A 204 -11.96 5.74 11.82
C LEU A 204 -10.69 5.59 12.68
N LEU A 205 -9.57 5.33 11.99
CA LEU A 205 -8.28 5.24 12.65
C LEU A 205 -7.76 6.62 13.02
N THR A 206 -7.22 6.74 14.23
CA THR A 206 -6.37 7.87 14.63
C THR A 206 -4.92 7.44 14.40
N THR A 207 -4.28 8.04 13.42
CA THR A 207 -2.85 7.85 13.20
C THR A 207 -2.08 8.85 14.06
N PRO A 208 -1.01 8.43 14.73
CA PRO A 208 -0.11 9.39 15.35
C PRO A 208 0.46 10.29 14.25
N SER A 209 0.26 11.59 14.36
CA SER A 209 1.03 12.52 13.53
C SER A 209 2.48 12.43 14.02
N PRO A 210 3.44 12.05 13.18
CA PRO A 210 4.82 11.97 13.62
C PRO A 210 5.29 13.37 14.04
N ASP A 211 5.91 13.45 15.22
CA ASP A 211 6.62 14.65 15.66
C ASP A 211 7.76 14.94 14.67
N ALA A 212 7.51 15.75 13.68
CA ALA A 212 8.37 16.15 12.57
C ALA A 212 9.00 14.94 11.80
N PRO A 213 8.73 14.79 10.50
CA PRO A 213 9.39 13.77 9.71
C PRO A 213 10.91 13.98 9.75
N PRO A 214 11.70 12.90 9.69
CA PRO A 214 13.14 13.03 9.61
C PRO A 214 13.49 13.92 8.41
N SER A 215 14.36 14.89 8.61
CA SER A 215 14.83 15.74 7.52
C SER A 215 15.63 14.86 6.56
N SER A 216 15.06 14.61 5.39
CA SER A 216 15.74 13.87 4.34
C SER A 216 16.83 14.73 3.68
N SER A 217 17.97 14.11 3.36
CA SER A 217 19.03 14.76 2.60
C SER A 217 18.64 14.99 1.13
N ASP A 218 17.73 14.16 0.59
CA ASP A 218 17.45 14.12 -0.85
C ASP A 218 16.33 15.10 -1.27
N ASN A 219 15.49 15.50 -0.32
CA ASN A 219 14.49 16.56 -0.49
C ASN A 219 13.59 16.39 -1.73
N VAL A 220 13.16 15.14 -2.00
CA VAL A 220 12.34 14.80 -3.18
C VAL A 220 10.94 15.38 -3.04
N TRP A 221 10.49 16.07 -4.08
CA TRP A 221 9.10 16.53 -4.21
C TRP A 221 8.22 15.42 -4.77
N ALA A 222 7.11 15.14 -4.10
CA ALA A 222 6.20 14.09 -4.52
C ALA A 222 4.73 14.43 -4.19
N GLN A 223 3.81 13.85 -4.95
CA GLN A 223 2.38 14.01 -4.78
C GLN A 223 1.68 12.66 -4.92
N VAL A 224 0.78 12.34 -3.99
CA VAL A 224 -0.10 11.18 -4.12
C VAL A 224 -1.35 11.59 -4.91
N VAL A 225 -1.57 10.91 -6.03
CA VAL A 225 -2.78 11.06 -6.86
C VAL A 225 -3.59 9.78 -6.76
N PRO A 226 -4.53 9.70 -5.81
CA PRO A 226 -5.27 8.48 -5.56
C PRO A 226 -6.27 8.19 -6.69
N SER A 227 -6.45 6.91 -6.99
CA SER A 227 -7.49 6.40 -7.87
C SER A 227 -8.05 5.10 -7.30
N GLY A 228 -9.25 4.73 -7.73
CA GLY A 228 -9.89 3.49 -7.30
C GLY A 228 -11.28 3.69 -6.70
N PRO A 229 -11.89 2.65 -6.11
CA PRO A 229 -13.30 2.64 -5.72
C PRO A 229 -13.73 3.76 -4.75
N ALA A 230 -12.78 4.26 -3.96
CA ALA A 230 -13.00 5.31 -2.96
C ALA A 230 -13.00 6.74 -3.53
N PHE A 231 -12.57 6.91 -4.79
CA PHE A 231 -12.36 8.22 -5.38
C PHE A 231 -13.26 8.40 -6.59
N GLU A 232 -14.17 9.38 -6.54
CA GLU A 232 -15.16 9.65 -7.58
C GLU A 232 -14.53 10.13 -8.92
N GLY A 233 -13.28 10.53 -8.91
CA GLY A 233 -12.57 10.98 -10.10
C GLY A 233 -11.67 9.89 -10.68
N GLU A 234 -11.70 9.68 -11.98
CA GLU A 234 -10.68 8.92 -12.70
C GLU A 234 -9.38 9.76 -12.80
N ASN A 235 -8.80 10.09 -11.62
CA ASN A 235 -7.69 11.03 -11.52
C ASN A 235 -6.48 10.62 -12.36
N ASN A 236 -6.21 9.32 -12.44
CA ASN A 236 -5.14 8.78 -13.28
C ASN A 236 -5.42 9.02 -14.79
N LEU A 237 -6.66 8.85 -15.27
CA LEU A 237 -6.98 9.13 -16.66
C LEU A 237 -6.85 10.62 -16.98
N ARG A 238 -7.20 11.49 -16.04
CA ARG A 238 -7.05 12.95 -16.20
C ARG A 238 -5.59 13.40 -16.19
N LEU A 239 -4.72 12.65 -15.52
CA LEU A 239 -3.29 12.93 -15.50
C LEU A 239 -2.62 12.63 -16.85
N PHE A 240 -3.13 11.64 -17.61
CA PHE A 240 -2.55 11.17 -18.87
C PHE A 240 -3.23 11.75 -20.13
N ASN A 241 -4.33 12.49 -19.98
CA ASN A 241 -5.04 13.21 -21.05
C ASN A 241 -4.76 14.71 -21.03
#